data_81081ee6243cb0e3d4b7c15cda167a30
#
_entry.id   81081ee6243cb0e3d4b7c15cda167a30
#
_cell.length_a   1.000
_cell.length_b   1.000
_cell.length_c   1.000
_cell.angle_alpha   90.00
_cell.angle_beta   90.00
_cell.angle_gamma   90.00
#
_symmetry.space_group_name_H-M   'P 1'
#
loop_
_entity.id
_entity.type
_entity.pdbx_description
1 polymer ?
#
loop_
_entity_poly.entity_id
_entity_poly.type
_entity_poly.pdbx_seq_one_letter_code
_entity_poly.pdbx_strand_id
1 'polypeptide(L)'
;VRSQGTAIQVDAEGHVDAEHPSYTFENTLRLRLGYQQTIEGADDTGLLKVADLIALRDQVSWRGLWRRRRWYTPLPYFESYLESEFSPPDPSMLNREWHHLQWRPTVGLRLELPLRANLNAGLGMDWESLDPAAHAQPVAVVRGELPATTLFHIQDRDVEGQLFTEVAFREPWATSAETLVRLNARLSVPIFAPLAVSISYDLFARQRSEDAWSVSHDVNLGLRLDLLKTLQLFSY
;
A
#
# COMPACT_ATOMS: atom_id res chain seq x y z
N VAL A 1 -23.72 -3.74 -21.45
CA VAL A 1 -22.68 -4.36 -22.29
C VAL A 1 -21.62 -4.89 -21.36
N ARG A 2 -21.36 -6.21 -21.32
CA ARG A 2 -20.25 -6.79 -20.54
C ARG A 2 -19.01 -6.74 -21.45
N SER A 3 -18.06 -5.89 -21.13
CA SER A 3 -16.72 -5.98 -21.70
C SER A 3 -16.02 -7.21 -21.11
N GLN A 4 -15.54 -8.11 -21.96
CA GLN A 4 -14.63 -9.18 -21.54
C GLN A 4 -13.21 -8.67 -21.75
N GLY A 5 -12.40 -8.76 -20.72
CA GLY A 5 -11.01 -8.35 -20.79
C GLY A 5 -10.12 -9.36 -20.06
N THR A 6 -8.89 -9.48 -20.52
CA THR A 6 -7.83 -10.22 -19.83
C THR A 6 -6.86 -9.21 -19.25
N ALA A 7 -6.60 -9.30 -17.95
CA ALA A 7 -5.59 -8.48 -17.29
C ALA A 7 -4.42 -9.34 -16.84
N ILE A 8 -3.22 -8.84 -17.02
CA ILE A 8 -2.00 -9.42 -16.46
C ILE A 8 -1.40 -8.36 -15.53
N GLN A 9 -1.21 -8.72 -14.27
CA GLN A 9 -0.60 -7.85 -13.29
C GLN A 9 0.54 -8.57 -12.59
N VAL A 10 1.64 -7.87 -12.42
CA VAL A 10 2.80 -8.31 -11.63
C VAL A 10 2.93 -7.38 -10.43
N ASP A 11 2.87 -7.96 -9.24
CA ASP A 11 3.15 -7.30 -7.97
C ASP A 11 4.43 -7.90 -7.38
N ALA A 12 5.36 -7.04 -6.97
CA ALA A 12 6.53 -7.43 -6.21
C ALA A 12 6.62 -6.54 -4.96
N GLU A 13 6.92 -7.14 -3.82
CA GLU A 13 7.05 -6.44 -2.55
C GLU A 13 8.30 -6.94 -1.82
N GLY A 14 9.11 -6.01 -1.34
CA GLY A 14 10.31 -6.27 -0.55
C GLY A 14 10.23 -5.54 0.78
N HIS A 15 10.64 -6.20 1.86
CA HIS A 15 10.70 -5.64 3.20
C HIS A 15 12.12 -5.75 3.76
N VAL A 16 12.56 -4.69 4.42
CA VAL A 16 13.79 -4.68 5.20
C VAL A 16 13.48 -4.10 6.58
N ASP A 17 13.63 -4.92 7.60
CA ASP A 17 13.39 -4.53 8.98
C ASP A 17 14.68 -4.57 9.77
N ALA A 18 14.95 -3.51 10.52
CA ALA A 18 16.07 -3.46 11.46
C ALA A 18 15.54 -3.12 12.86
N GLU A 19 15.85 -3.98 13.83
CA GLU A 19 15.44 -3.79 15.21
C GLU A 19 16.63 -3.40 16.08
N HIS A 20 16.48 -2.32 16.83
CA HIS A 20 17.37 -1.86 17.88
C HIS A 20 16.57 -1.71 19.18
N PRO A 21 17.17 -1.85 20.38
CA PRO A 21 16.44 -1.70 21.64
C PRO A 21 15.68 -0.37 21.78
N SER A 22 16.17 0.69 21.13
CA SER A 22 15.59 2.04 21.23
C SER A 22 14.69 2.43 20.06
N TYR A 23 14.78 1.76 18.92
CA TYR A 23 13.98 2.07 17.71
C TYR A 23 13.84 0.85 16.82
N THR A 24 12.83 0.88 15.95
CA THR A 24 12.70 0.00 14.79
C THR A 24 12.71 0.82 13.52
N PHE A 25 13.37 0.29 12.50
CA PHE A 25 13.33 0.80 11.15
C PHE A 25 12.67 -0.25 10.25
N GLU A 26 11.66 0.15 9.50
CA GLU A 26 10.93 -0.68 8.56
C GLU A 26 10.97 0.00 7.19
N ASN A 27 11.41 -0.73 6.17
CA ASN A 27 11.43 -0.27 4.79
C ASN A 27 10.60 -1.23 3.95
N THR A 28 9.70 -0.69 3.14
CA THR A 28 8.87 -1.47 2.22
C THR A 28 8.97 -0.86 0.83
N LEU A 29 9.41 -1.67 -0.13
CA LEU A 29 9.39 -1.34 -1.55
C LEU A 29 8.30 -2.17 -2.21
N ARG A 30 7.37 -1.51 -2.90
CA ARG A 30 6.32 -2.17 -3.69
C ARG A 30 6.42 -1.73 -5.14
N LEU A 31 6.37 -2.71 -6.03
CA LEU A 31 6.38 -2.54 -7.47
C LEU A 31 5.12 -3.20 -8.02
N ARG A 32 4.35 -2.47 -8.83
CA ARG A 32 3.17 -3.01 -9.50
C ARG A 32 3.17 -2.60 -10.96
N LEU A 33 3.04 -3.57 -11.86
CA LEU A 33 2.91 -3.34 -13.28
C LEU A 33 1.74 -4.17 -13.81
N GLY A 34 0.81 -3.55 -14.51
CA GLY A 34 -0.37 -4.23 -15.03
C GLY A 34 -0.80 -3.73 -16.39
N TYR A 35 -1.22 -4.67 -17.23
CA TYR A 35 -1.78 -4.42 -18.55
C TYR A 35 -3.10 -5.15 -18.69
N GLN A 36 -4.06 -4.48 -19.30
CA GLN A 36 -5.37 -5.06 -19.62
C GLN A 36 -5.62 -4.95 -21.12
N GLN A 37 -6.09 -6.05 -21.70
CA GLN A 37 -6.64 -6.07 -23.04
C GLN A 37 -8.16 -6.09 -22.91
N THR A 38 -8.84 -5.10 -23.47
CA THR A 38 -10.30 -5.05 -23.53
C THR A 38 -10.73 -5.37 -24.95
N ILE A 39 -11.63 -6.32 -25.10
CA ILE A 39 -12.24 -6.68 -26.40
C ILE A 39 -13.63 -6.06 -26.42
N GLU A 40 -13.81 -4.97 -27.16
CA GLU A 40 -15.11 -4.36 -27.44
C GLU A 40 -15.50 -4.65 -28.88
N GLY A 41 -16.39 -5.63 -29.06
CA GLY A 41 -16.87 -6.02 -30.40
C GLY A 41 -15.80 -6.68 -31.27
N ALA A 42 -15.70 -6.24 -32.54
CA ALA A 42 -14.72 -6.76 -33.51
C ALA A 42 -13.40 -6.00 -33.53
N ASP A 43 -13.31 -4.89 -32.79
CA ASP A 43 -12.11 -4.06 -32.76
C ASP A 43 -11.29 -4.38 -31.49
N ASP A 44 -10.04 -4.81 -31.72
CA ASP A 44 -9.06 -5.00 -30.65
C ASP A 44 -8.56 -3.61 -30.20
N THR A 45 -8.91 -3.20 -29.00
CA THR A 45 -8.52 -1.89 -28.46
C THR A 45 -7.06 -1.82 -27.99
N GLY A 46 -6.30 -2.90 -28.16
CA GLY A 46 -4.90 -2.99 -27.75
C GLY A 46 -4.72 -3.20 -26.25
N LEU A 47 -3.46 -3.26 -25.83
CA LEU A 47 -3.08 -3.39 -24.42
C LEU A 47 -3.11 -2.03 -23.75
N LEU A 48 -3.99 -1.87 -22.76
CA LEU A 48 -4.05 -0.68 -21.92
C LEU A 48 -3.28 -0.93 -20.63
N LYS A 49 -2.43 0.01 -20.25
CA LYS A 49 -1.73 0.01 -18.95
C LYS A 49 -2.75 0.35 -17.84
N VAL A 50 -2.97 -0.59 -16.93
CA VAL A 50 -3.94 -0.44 -15.82
C VAL A 50 -3.27 -0.27 -14.47
N ALA A 51 -1.99 -0.61 -14.36
CA ALA A 51 -1.21 -0.41 -13.14
C ALA A 51 0.24 -0.11 -13.50
N ASP A 52 0.82 0.88 -12.82
CA ASP A 52 2.21 1.29 -12.97
C ASP A 52 2.60 2.03 -11.71
N LEU A 53 3.23 1.32 -10.77
CA LEU A 53 3.49 1.85 -9.44
C LEU A 53 4.86 1.41 -8.94
N ILE A 54 5.64 2.38 -8.49
CA ILE A 54 6.77 2.20 -7.58
C ILE A 54 6.39 2.92 -6.29
N ALA A 55 6.31 2.21 -5.18
CA ALA A 55 6.08 2.83 -3.88
C ALA A 55 7.17 2.41 -2.90
N LEU A 56 7.76 3.40 -2.24
CA LEU A 56 8.74 3.23 -1.18
C LEU A 56 8.16 3.81 0.11
N ARG A 57 8.21 3.04 1.19
CA ARG A 57 7.80 3.49 2.51
C ARG A 57 8.90 3.17 3.51
N ASP A 58 9.42 4.22 4.13
CA ASP A 58 10.38 4.15 5.22
C ASP A 58 9.70 4.58 6.51
N GLN A 59 9.78 3.78 7.56
CA GLN A 59 9.24 4.11 8.87
C GLN A 59 10.27 3.87 9.96
N VAL A 60 10.41 4.85 10.85
CA VAL A 60 11.18 4.74 12.08
C VAL A 60 10.25 4.91 13.27
N SER A 61 10.26 3.96 14.19
CA SER A 61 9.47 4.00 15.44
C SER A 61 10.39 3.95 16.67
N TRP A 62 10.20 4.88 17.62
CA TRP A 62 11.05 4.99 18.80
C TRP A 62 10.48 4.20 19.98
N ARG A 63 11.20 3.15 20.38
CA ARG A 63 10.87 2.27 21.52
C ARG A 63 11.48 2.75 22.84
N GLY A 64 12.62 3.42 22.77
CA GLY A 64 13.42 3.81 23.92
C GLY A 64 12.83 4.90 24.83
N LEU A 65 11.74 5.55 24.43
CA LEU A 65 11.10 6.60 25.20
C LEU A 65 10.35 6.10 26.44
N TRP A 66 10.05 4.80 26.53
CA TRP A 66 9.24 4.23 27.59
C TRP A 66 10.02 3.20 28.40
N ARG A 67 10.17 3.43 29.70
CA ARG A 67 10.85 2.49 30.63
C ARG A 67 10.12 1.16 30.80
N ARG A 68 8.80 1.16 30.69
CA ARG A 68 7.95 -0.06 30.76
C ARG A 68 7.00 -0.05 29.60
N ARG A 69 7.22 -0.95 28.65
CA ARG A 69 6.40 -1.09 27.49
C ARG A 69 5.30 -2.13 27.74
N ARG A 70 4.08 -1.76 27.40
CA ARG A 70 2.93 -2.67 27.30
C ARG A 70 2.47 -2.67 25.82
N TRP A 71 1.72 -3.69 25.41
CA TRP A 71 1.21 -3.78 24.04
C TRP A 71 0.41 -2.55 23.57
N TYR A 72 -0.23 -1.84 24.51
CA TYR A 72 -0.97 -0.60 24.24
C TYR A 72 -0.16 0.69 24.42
N THR A 73 1.16 0.58 24.57
CA THR A 73 2.00 1.77 24.72
C THR A 73 2.23 2.39 23.34
N PRO A 74 1.77 3.63 23.09
CA PRO A 74 1.96 4.28 21.80
C PRO A 74 3.44 4.61 21.59
N LEU A 75 3.94 4.29 20.40
CA LEU A 75 5.30 4.59 19.98
C LEU A 75 5.26 5.78 19.02
N PRO A 76 6.03 6.85 19.27
CA PRO A 76 6.21 7.88 18.26
C PRO A 76 6.86 7.28 17.01
N TYR A 77 6.40 7.70 15.84
CA TYR A 77 6.99 7.30 14.58
C TYR A 77 7.13 8.49 13.62
N PHE A 78 8.07 8.35 12.72
CA PHE A 78 8.19 9.12 11.49
C PHE A 78 8.10 8.18 10.31
N GLU A 79 7.38 8.57 9.28
CA GLU A 79 7.25 7.83 8.04
C GLU A 79 7.48 8.75 6.86
N SER A 80 8.16 8.25 5.83
CA SER A 80 8.26 8.84 4.51
C SER A 80 7.66 7.89 3.49
N TYR A 81 6.60 8.29 2.82
CA TYR A 81 5.99 7.55 1.72
C TYR A 81 6.27 8.27 0.42
N LEU A 82 6.86 7.53 -0.54
CA LEU A 82 7.13 7.99 -1.89
C LEU A 82 6.46 7.06 -2.88
N GLU A 83 5.73 7.63 -3.83
CA GLU A 83 5.06 6.88 -4.90
C GLU A 83 5.37 7.50 -6.25
N SER A 84 5.64 6.67 -7.26
CA SER A 84 5.92 7.08 -8.62
C SER A 84 5.49 6.03 -9.63
N GLU A 85 5.56 6.35 -10.91
CA GLU A 85 5.28 5.46 -12.04
C GLU A 85 6.60 4.98 -12.69
N PHE A 86 6.61 3.76 -13.26
CA PHE A 86 7.76 3.22 -13.99
C PHE A 86 7.92 3.84 -15.37
N SER A 87 6.79 4.00 -16.06
CA SER A 87 6.76 4.40 -17.46
C SER A 87 6.41 5.87 -17.58
N PRO A 88 6.98 6.56 -18.57
CA PRO A 88 6.53 7.91 -18.87
C PRO A 88 5.03 7.89 -19.18
N PRO A 89 4.30 8.96 -18.83
CA PRO A 89 2.91 9.10 -19.22
C PRO A 89 2.79 9.04 -20.75
N ASP A 90 1.75 8.39 -21.25
CA ASP A 90 1.46 8.40 -22.68
C ASP A 90 1.01 9.83 -23.07
N PRO A 91 1.81 10.54 -23.91
CA PRO A 91 1.48 11.93 -24.27
C PRO A 91 0.15 12.04 -25.05
N SER A 92 -0.32 10.95 -25.64
CA SER A 92 -1.58 10.92 -26.41
C SER A 92 -2.82 10.84 -25.52
N MET A 93 -2.70 10.29 -24.30
CA MET A 93 -3.83 10.07 -23.40
C MET A 93 -4.01 11.15 -22.34
N LEU A 94 -2.93 11.83 -21.98
CA LEU A 94 -2.94 12.80 -20.92
C LEU A 94 -2.00 13.94 -21.35
N ASN A 95 -2.42 15.19 -21.36
CA ASN A 95 -1.53 16.35 -21.49
C ASN A 95 -0.50 16.41 -20.35
N ARG A 96 0.20 15.30 -20.07
CA ARG A 96 1.14 15.13 -18.98
C ARG A 96 2.55 15.10 -19.52
N GLU A 97 3.33 16.11 -19.17
CA GLU A 97 4.77 16.15 -19.45
C GLU A 97 5.60 15.46 -18.34
N TRP A 98 5.00 15.15 -17.17
CA TRP A 98 5.69 14.71 -15.97
C TRP A 98 5.16 13.38 -15.44
N HIS A 99 6.07 12.55 -14.91
CA HIS A 99 5.72 11.35 -14.14
C HIS A 99 4.93 11.73 -12.89
N HIS A 100 3.98 10.88 -12.52
CA HIS A 100 3.37 10.97 -11.20
C HIS A 100 4.44 10.78 -10.13
N LEU A 101 4.54 11.72 -9.22
CA LEU A 101 5.37 11.64 -8.03
C LEU A 101 4.55 12.17 -6.86
N GLN A 102 4.32 11.31 -5.87
CA GLN A 102 3.72 11.67 -4.60
C GLN A 102 4.73 11.48 -3.48
N TRP A 103 4.86 12.45 -2.60
CA TRP A 103 5.67 12.36 -1.39
C TRP A 103 4.84 12.77 -0.18
N ARG A 104 4.81 11.88 0.84
CA ARG A 104 4.01 12.10 2.04
C ARG A 104 4.80 11.75 3.30
N PRO A 105 5.53 12.71 3.89
CA PRO A 105 6.11 12.59 5.22
C PRO A 105 5.02 12.72 6.29
N THR A 106 5.02 11.81 7.28
CA THR A 106 4.09 11.81 8.41
C THR A 106 4.81 11.58 9.72
N VAL A 107 4.32 12.21 10.78
CA VAL A 107 4.72 11.97 12.17
C VAL A 107 3.50 11.59 12.99
N GLY A 108 3.63 10.68 13.94
CA GLY A 108 2.47 10.24 14.68
C GLY A 108 2.78 9.22 15.76
N LEU A 109 1.75 8.46 16.11
CA LEU A 109 1.78 7.41 17.12
C LEU A 109 1.41 6.07 16.49
N ARG A 110 2.18 5.04 16.84
CA ARG A 110 1.98 3.64 16.45
C ARG A 110 1.62 2.81 17.67
N LEU A 111 0.60 1.99 17.56
CA LEU A 111 0.28 0.92 18.49
C LEU A 111 0.68 -0.41 17.87
N GLU A 112 1.47 -1.20 18.58
CA GLU A 112 1.78 -2.58 18.21
C GLU A 112 0.76 -3.51 18.85
N LEU A 113 -0.01 -4.20 18.03
CA LEU A 113 -1.09 -5.08 18.43
C LEU A 113 -0.64 -6.56 18.43
N PRO A 114 -1.43 -7.49 19.00
CA PRO A 114 -1.19 -8.93 18.81
C PRO A 114 -1.08 -9.33 17.35
N LEU A 115 -0.50 -10.50 17.06
CA LEU A 115 -0.27 -11.02 15.72
C LEU A 115 0.64 -10.14 14.84
N ARG A 116 1.50 -9.32 15.45
CA ARG A 116 2.34 -8.32 14.78
C ARG A 116 1.54 -7.25 14.03
N ALA A 117 0.23 -7.17 14.25
CA ALA A 117 -0.56 -6.11 13.68
C ALA A 117 -0.14 -4.74 14.26
N ASN A 118 -0.36 -3.69 13.51
CA ASN A 118 -0.09 -2.34 13.99
C ASN A 118 -1.20 -1.38 13.56
N LEU A 119 -1.36 -0.33 14.34
CA LEU A 119 -2.24 0.79 14.06
C LEU A 119 -1.44 2.08 14.18
N ASN A 120 -1.36 2.82 13.10
CA ASN A 120 -0.65 4.09 13.01
C ASN A 120 -1.66 5.23 12.86
N ALA A 121 -1.46 6.32 13.59
CA ALA A 121 -2.22 7.56 13.41
C ALA A 121 -1.22 8.73 13.39
N GLY A 122 -1.29 9.56 12.37
CA GLY A 122 -0.31 10.61 12.16
C GLY A 122 -0.84 11.81 11.40
N LEU A 123 -0.06 12.89 11.46
CA LEU A 123 -0.24 14.10 10.71
C LEU A 123 0.97 14.32 9.82
N GLY A 124 0.77 14.91 8.65
CA GLY A 124 1.84 15.14 7.70
C GLY A 124 1.48 16.12 6.62
N MET A 125 2.26 16.07 5.57
CA MET A 125 2.06 16.84 4.34
C MET A 125 1.99 15.86 3.19
N ASP A 126 1.12 16.12 2.23
CA ASP A 126 1.01 15.37 0.98
C ASP A 126 1.35 16.31 -0.18
N TRP A 127 2.35 15.93 -0.96
CA TRP A 127 2.77 16.64 -2.15
C TRP A 127 2.65 15.73 -3.36
N GLU A 128 2.03 16.22 -4.43
CA GLU A 128 1.79 15.46 -5.66
C GLU A 128 2.16 16.31 -6.87
N SER A 129 3.00 15.79 -7.76
CA SER A 129 3.54 16.53 -8.90
C SER A 129 2.54 16.78 -10.04
N LEU A 130 1.43 16.05 -10.06
CA LEU A 130 0.43 16.14 -11.13
C LEU A 130 -0.51 17.34 -11.01
N ASP A 131 -0.57 17.94 -9.84
CA ASP A 131 -1.30 19.18 -9.63
C ASP A 131 -0.36 20.36 -9.91
N PRO A 132 -0.54 21.14 -11.00
CA PRO A 132 0.28 22.31 -11.27
C PRO A 132 0.10 23.41 -10.21
N ALA A 133 -0.96 23.34 -9.41
CA ALA A 133 -1.13 24.12 -8.20
C ALA A 133 -0.62 23.38 -6.96
N ALA A 134 0.18 22.32 -7.14
CA ALA A 134 0.61 21.40 -6.09
C ALA A 134 1.36 22.13 -4.97
N HIS A 135 0.58 22.61 -4.05
CA HIS A 135 1.06 22.99 -2.73
C HIS A 135 1.05 21.75 -1.86
N ALA A 136 2.06 21.62 -1.02
CA ALA A 136 2.04 20.60 0.01
C ALA A 136 0.76 20.76 0.85
N GLN A 137 -0.12 19.75 0.82
CA GLN A 137 -1.41 19.77 1.51
C GLN A 137 -1.27 19.09 2.86
N PRO A 138 -1.78 19.65 3.97
CA PRO A 138 -1.80 18.96 5.24
C PRO A 138 -2.67 17.69 5.13
N VAL A 139 -2.20 16.60 5.74
CA VAL A 139 -2.89 15.32 5.74
C VAL A 139 -2.92 14.72 7.14
N ALA A 140 -4.05 14.14 7.51
CA ALA A 140 -4.18 13.25 8.66
C ALA A 140 -4.35 11.81 8.15
N VAL A 141 -3.60 10.87 8.69
CA VAL A 141 -3.58 9.47 8.23
C VAL A 141 -3.85 8.55 9.40
N VAL A 142 -4.75 7.57 9.19
CA VAL A 142 -4.93 6.42 10.06
C VAL A 142 -4.72 5.17 9.24
N ARG A 143 -3.83 4.29 9.70
CA ARG A 143 -3.46 3.07 8.98
C ARG A 143 -3.44 1.88 9.90
N GLY A 144 -4.07 0.79 9.48
CA GLY A 144 -4.00 -0.53 10.11
C GLY A 144 -3.27 -1.52 9.21
N GLU A 145 -2.38 -2.29 9.78
CA GLU A 145 -1.62 -3.32 9.07
C GLU A 145 -1.62 -4.62 9.87
N LEU A 146 -1.91 -5.70 9.18
CA LEU A 146 -1.62 -7.06 9.61
C LEU A 146 -0.65 -7.63 8.58
N PRO A 147 0.63 -7.84 8.92
CA PRO A 147 1.58 -8.46 8.01
C PRO A 147 1.17 -9.90 7.73
N ALA A 148 1.76 -10.51 6.71
CA ALA A 148 1.49 -11.91 6.38
C ALA A 148 1.65 -12.78 7.63
N THR A 149 0.55 -13.37 8.07
CA THR A 149 0.45 -14.12 9.32
C THR A 149 -0.38 -15.38 9.07
N THR A 150 0.06 -16.51 9.59
CA THR A 150 -0.73 -17.76 9.56
C THR A 150 -2.01 -17.54 10.35
N LEU A 151 -3.15 -17.64 9.67
CA LEU A 151 -4.48 -17.52 10.26
C LEU A 151 -5.00 -18.87 10.72
N PHE A 152 -4.81 -19.91 9.90
CA PHE A 152 -5.25 -21.28 10.16
C PHE A 152 -4.52 -22.28 9.26
N HIS A 153 -4.70 -23.57 9.52
CA HIS A 153 -4.10 -24.66 8.75
C HIS A 153 -5.17 -25.45 7.99
N ILE A 154 -4.88 -25.79 6.75
CA ILE A 154 -5.71 -26.70 5.93
C ILE A 154 -4.81 -27.84 5.46
N GLN A 155 -5.07 -29.08 5.89
CA GLN A 155 -4.32 -30.28 5.47
C GLN A 155 -2.81 -30.07 5.52
N ASP A 156 -2.29 -29.68 6.66
CA ASP A 156 -0.85 -29.41 6.91
C ASP A 156 -0.26 -28.21 6.12
N ARG A 157 -1.09 -27.37 5.54
CA ARG A 157 -0.67 -26.13 4.89
C ARG A 157 -1.13 -24.92 5.67
N ASP A 158 -0.22 -23.98 5.83
CA ASP A 158 -0.51 -22.70 6.47
C ASP A 158 -1.29 -21.80 5.51
N VAL A 159 -2.45 -21.32 5.93
CA VAL A 159 -3.15 -20.25 5.22
C VAL A 159 -2.74 -18.93 5.84
N GLU A 160 -2.05 -18.12 5.05
CA GLU A 160 -1.59 -16.80 5.47
C GLU A 160 -2.59 -15.73 5.08
N GLY A 161 -2.85 -14.80 6.00
CA GLY A 161 -3.62 -13.58 5.75
C GLY A 161 -2.74 -12.35 5.90
N GLN A 162 -2.98 -11.37 5.05
CA GLN A 162 -2.39 -10.05 5.11
C GLN A 162 -3.50 -9.01 4.95
N LEU A 163 -3.46 -7.94 5.74
CA LEU A 163 -4.41 -6.84 5.66
C LEU A 163 -3.68 -5.51 5.74
N PHE A 164 -4.02 -4.63 4.84
CA PHE A 164 -3.65 -3.22 4.87
C PHE A 164 -4.90 -2.37 4.74
N THR A 165 -5.05 -1.39 5.60
CA THR A 165 -6.11 -0.38 5.50
C THR A 165 -5.52 1.00 5.79
N GLU A 166 -5.90 1.99 5.02
CA GLU A 166 -5.49 3.37 5.21
C GLU A 166 -6.67 4.29 4.96
N VAL A 167 -6.85 5.24 5.87
CA VAL A 167 -7.75 6.37 5.70
C VAL A 167 -6.92 7.64 5.79
N ALA A 168 -6.90 8.43 4.72
CA ALA A 168 -6.20 9.71 4.67
C ALA A 168 -7.21 10.84 4.46
N PHE A 169 -7.09 11.87 5.26
CA PHE A 169 -7.88 13.10 5.18
C PHE A 169 -6.96 14.21 4.73
N ARG A 170 -7.07 14.63 3.47
CA ARG A 170 -6.34 15.78 2.92
C ARG A 170 -7.10 17.06 3.25
N GLU A 171 -6.36 18.10 3.64
CA GLU A 171 -6.94 19.38 4.03
C GLU A 171 -8.11 19.28 5.03
N PRO A 172 -7.96 18.52 6.15
CA PRO A 172 -9.09 18.16 7.02
C PRO A 172 -9.82 19.36 7.63
N TRP A 173 -9.24 20.54 7.56
CA TRP A 173 -9.82 21.79 8.07
C TRP A 173 -10.35 22.72 6.98
N ALA A 174 -10.25 22.35 5.71
CA ALA A 174 -10.71 23.15 4.58
C ALA A 174 -12.09 22.70 4.10
N THR A 175 -12.80 23.58 3.42
CA THR A 175 -14.07 23.24 2.72
C THR A 175 -13.84 22.29 1.55
N SER A 176 -12.62 22.20 1.05
CA SER A 176 -12.17 21.29 -0.01
C SER A 176 -11.64 19.96 0.50
N ALA A 177 -11.94 19.61 1.75
CA ALA A 177 -11.47 18.37 2.38
C ALA A 177 -11.70 17.13 1.49
N GLU A 178 -10.68 16.30 1.39
CA GLU A 178 -10.72 15.06 0.63
C GLU A 178 -10.47 13.88 1.55
N THR A 179 -11.34 12.87 1.46
CA THR A 179 -11.18 11.59 2.18
C THR A 179 -10.80 10.51 1.19
N LEU A 180 -9.70 9.82 1.48
CA LEU A 180 -9.22 8.68 0.74
C LEU A 180 -9.27 7.44 1.63
N VAL A 181 -9.83 6.35 1.13
CA VAL A 181 -9.84 5.05 1.81
C VAL A 181 -9.18 4.03 0.91
N ARG A 182 -8.19 3.33 1.43
CA ARG A 182 -7.53 2.21 0.77
C ARG A 182 -7.65 0.98 1.65
N LEU A 183 -8.02 -0.14 1.06
CA LEU A 183 -8.02 -1.44 1.72
C LEU A 183 -7.41 -2.46 0.75
N ASN A 184 -6.46 -3.22 1.23
CA ASN A 184 -5.91 -4.39 0.54
C ASN A 184 -5.97 -5.58 1.51
N ALA A 185 -6.66 -6.62 1.12
CA ALA A 185 -6.72 -7.87 1.87
C ALA A 185 -6.22 -9.00 0.98
N ARG A 186 -5.36 -9.87 1.50
CA ARG A 186 -4.81 -11.01 0.77
C ARG A 186 -4.87 -12.27 1.61
N LEU A 187 -5.28 -13.36 0.99
CA LEU A 187 -5.16 -14.71 1.50
C LEU A 187 -4.22 -15.50 0.59
N SER A 188 -3.29 -16.26 1.17
CA SER A 188 -2.32 -17.05 0.43
C SER A 188 -2.25 -18.47 0.98
N VAL A 189 -2.18 -19.46 0.09
CA VAL A 189 -2.01 -20.86 0.42
C VAL A 189 -0.76 -21.38 -0.29
N PRO A 190 0.26 -21.83 0.41
CA PRO A 190 1.45 -22.39 -0.22
C PRO A 190 1.11 -23.70 -0.94
N ILE A 191 1.56 -23.82 -2.19
CA ILE A 191 1.52 -25.07 -2.96
C ILE A 191 2.78 -25.89 -2.67
N PHE A 192 3.93 -25.27 -2.84
CA PHE A 192 5.27 -25.74 -2.48
C PHE A 192 6.18 -24.51 -2.38
N ALA A 193 7.20 -24.57 -1.54
CA ALA A 193 8.14 -23.45 -1.41
C ALA A 193 8.97 -23.28 -2.69
N PRO A 194 9.03 -22.09 -3.31
CA PRO A 194 8.55 -20.80 -2.82
C PRO A 194 7.18 -20.35 -3.39
N LEU A 195 6.37 -21.24 -3.95
CA LEU A 195 5.15 -20.90 -4.68
C LEU A 195 3.88 -21.01 -3.83
N ALA A 196 3.05 -19.99 -3.84
CA ALA A 196 1.72 -19.95 -3.23
C ALA A 196 0.63 -19.49 -4.21
N VAL A 197 -0.59 -19.96 -4.03
CA VAL A 197 -1.79 -19.35 -4.63
C VAL A 197 -2.28 -18.26 -3.72
N SER A 198 -2.63 -17.11 -4.26
CA SER A 198 -3.18 -16.01 -3.51
C SER A 198 -4.47 -15.48 -4.14
N ILE A 199 -5.39 -15.08 -3.28
CA ILE A 199 -6.54 -14.25 -3.63
C ILE A 199 -6.36 -12.91 -2.92
N SER A 200 -6.50 -11.81 -3.65
CA SER A 200 -6.45 -10.47 -3.06
C SER A 200 -7.68 -9.67 -3.43
N TYR A 201 -8.06 -8.79 -2.51
CA TYR A 201 -9.11 -7.81 -2.68
C TYR A 201 -8.53 -6.43 -2.45
N ASP A 202 -8.64 -5.57 -3.45
CA ASP A 202 -8.23 -4.17 -3.42
C ASP A 202 -9.47 -3.29 -3.47
N LEU A 203 -9.58 -2.34 -2.55
CA LEU A 203 -10.63 -1.31 -2.55
C LEU A 203 -9.94 0.05 -2.45
N PHE A 204 -10.37 0.95 -3.31
CA PHE A 204 -10.06 2.36 -3.26
C PHE A 204 -11.34 3.17 -3.28
N ALA A 205 -11.53 4.04 -2.31
CA ALA A 205 -12.65 4.96 -2.27
C ALA A 205 -12.16 6.38 -2.02
N ARG A 206 -12.75 7.33 -2.71
CA ARG A 206 -12.41 8.74 -2.64
C ARG A 206 -13.67 9.57 -2.55
N GLN A 207 -13.68 10.55 -1.66
CA GLN A 207 -14.71 11.58 -1.56
C GLN A 207 -14.02 12.92 -1.47
N ARG A 208 -14.44 13.87 -2.31
CA ARG A 208 -13.96 15.25 -2.27
C ARG A 208 -15.11 16.14 -1.84
N SER A 209 -14.95 16.84 -0.71
CA SER A 209 -15.96 17.74 -0.14
C SER A 209 -17.34 17.09 -0.03
N GLU A 210 -18.35 17.67 -0.68
CA GLU A 210 -19.75 17.19 -0.69
C GLU A 210 -20.07 16.25 -1.86
N ASP A 211 -19.07 15.89 -2.68
CA ASP A 211 -19.25 15.00 -3.81
C ASP A 211 -19.64 13.59 -3.38
N ALA A 212 -20.27 12.85 -4.29
CA ALA A 212 -20.53 11.43 -4.08
C ALA A 212 -19.22 10.64 -4.00
N TRP A 213 -19.21 9.54 -3.24
CA TRP A 213 -18.10 8.62 -3.19
C TRP A 213 -17.81 8.02 -4.56
N SER A 214 -16.57 8.15 -5.00
CA SER A 214 -16.01 7.35 -6.10
C SER A 214 -15.38 6.11 -5.52
N VAL A 215 -15.84 4.92 -5.91
CA VAL A 215 -15.37 3.64 -5.37
C VAL A 215 -14.92 2.76 -6.52
N SER A 216 -13.70 2.23 -6.40
CA SER A 216 -13.15 1.20 -7.27
C SER A 216 -12.76 0.00 -6.41
N HIS A 217 -13.03 -1.21 -6.90
CA HIS A 217 -12.63 -2.43 -6.22
C HIS A 217 -12.30 -3.52 -7.22
N ASP A 218 -11.30 -4.35 -6.87
CA ASP A 218 -10.81 -5.45 -7.69
C ASP A 218 -10.62 -6.71 -6.85
N VAL A 219 -10.92 -7.87 -7.44
CA VAL A 219 -10.60 -9.18 -6.88
C VAL A 219 -9.63 -9.87 -7.83
N ASN A 220 -8.46 -10.22 -7.33
CA ASN A 220 -7.41 -10.84 -8.12
C ASN A 220 -7.09 -12.23 -7.59
N LEU A 221 -7.00 -13.21 -8.49
CA LEU A 221 -6.47 -14.54 -8.22
C LEU A 221 -5.10 -14.64 -8.89
N GLY A 222 -4.09 -15.02 -8.13
CA GLY A 222 -2.73 -15.03 -8.65
C GLY A 222 -1.84 -16.10 -8.04
N LEU A 223 -0.65 -16.20 -8.62
CA LEU A 223 0.45 -16.95 -8.04
C LEU A 223 1.41 -15.98 -7.36
N ARG A 224 1.79 -16.31 -6.13
CA ARG A 224 2.78 -15.58 -5.35
C ARG A 224 4.07 -16.39 -5.30
N LEU A 225 5.18 -15.73 -5.55
CA LEU A 225 6.51 -16.31 -5.44
C LEU A 225 7.27 -15.62 -4.31
N ASP A 226 7.56 -16.35 -3.23
CA ASP A 226 8.30 -15.84 -2.09
C ASP A 226 9.80 -16.15 -2.26
N LEU A 227 10.52 -15.20 -2.85
CA LEU A 227 11.94 -15.39 -3.21
C LEU A 227 12.93 -15.10 -2.09
N LEU A 228 12.53 -14.39 -1.03
CA LEU A 228 13.43 -13.94 0.01
C LEU A 228 13.01 -14.45 1.39
N LYS A 229 13.95 -15.19 2.03
CA LYS A 229 13.92 -15.33 3.48
C LYS A 229 14.42 -14.03 4.09
N THR A 230 13.79 -13.57 5.18
CA THR A 230 14.21 -12.43 5.97
C THR A 230 15.71 -12.50 6.27
N LEU A 231 16.48 -11.57 5.73
CA LEU A 231 17.87 -11.39 6.11
C LEU A 231 17.88 -10.67 7.47
N GLN A 232 18.14 -11.38 8.54
CA GLN A 232 18.47 -10.76 9.83
C GLN A 232 19.89 -10.19 9.72
N LEU A 233 19.99 -8.90 9.45
CA LEU A 233 21.28 -8.24 9.21
C LEU A 233 22.08 -7.97 10.49
N PHE A 234 21.49 -8.01 11.68
CA PHE A 234 22.18 -7.78 12.95
C PHE A 234 21.58 -8.62 14.07
N SER A 235 22.30 -9.63 14.51
CA SER A 235 22.17 -10.20 15.85
C SER A 235 23.40 -9.77 16.65
N TYR A 236 23.24 -8.87 17.59
CA TYR A 236 24.19 -8.59 18.64
C TYR A 236 23.72 -9.18 19.96
#